data_172b88fa7f3aeaa2ad0eb8be64706c2c
#
_entry.id   172b88fa7f3aeaa2ad0eb8be64706c2c
#
_cell.length_a   1.000
_cell.length_b   1.000
_cell.length_c   1.000
_cell.angle_alpha   90.00
_cell.angle_beta   90.00
_cell.angle_gamma   90.00
#
_symmetry.space_group_name_H-M   'P 1'
#
loop_
_entity.id
_entity.type
_entity.pdbx_description
1 polymer ?
#
loop_
_entity_poly.entity_id
_entity_poly.type
_entity_poly.pdbx_seq_one_letter_code
_entity_poly.pdbx_strand_id
1 'polypeptide(L)'
;SISELHRLLLQQPEQALPLEIERGMCMVGPHRDDMELLIDGRSARLFGSQGQQRSVVLSLKLGECELVEQTVGESPILLLDDVMSELDRARQQYVRSSFGNRQVLITSCGRARFSKKAAAFLVSGGTVTRLEAPKEDRPCTGA
;
A
#
# COMPACT_ATOMS: atom_id res chain seq x y z
N SER A 1 -21.60 -4.11 17.22
CA SER A 1 -20.56 -4.75 18.06
C SER A 1 -20.01 -5.98 17.36
N ILE A 2 -18.83 -6.48 17.77
CA ILE A 2 -18.21 -7.71 17.20
C ILE A 2 -19.16 -8.91 17.35
N SER A 3 -19.87 -9.03 18.47
CA SER A 3 -20.86 -10.10 18.71
C SER A 3 -22.07 -10.01 17.77
N GLU A 4 -22.48 -8.82 17.37
CA GLU A 4 -23.56 -8.63 16.42
C GLU A 4 -23.13 -8.97 14.99
N LEU A 5 -21.92 -8.59 14.60
CA LEU A 5 -21.30 -8.96 13.33
C LEU A 5 -21.17 -10.49 13.22
N HIS A 6 -20.70 -11.15 14.29
CA HIS A 6 -20.58 -12.60 14.35
C HIS A 6 -21.94 -13.30 14.17
N ARG A 7 -22.98 -12.77 14.82
CA ARG A 7 -24.35 -13.30 14.66
C ARG A 7 -24.86 -13.15 13.23
N LEU A 8 -24.66 -12.00 12.60
CA LEU A 8 -25.05 -11.74 11.21
C LEU A 8 -24.31 -12.67 10.24
N LEU A 9 -23.01 -12.87 10.43
CA LEU A 9 -22.20 -13.78 9.61
C LEU A 9 -22.64 -15.25 9.74
N LEU A 10 -23.22 -15.66 10.85
CA LEU A 10 -23.75 -17.01 11.01
C LEU A 10 -25.16 -17.19 10.42
N GLN A 11 -25.99 -16.13 10.41
CA GLN A 11 -27.36 -16.20 9.88
C GLN A 11 -27.43 -16.11 8.35
N GLN A 12 -26.56 -15.35 7.72
CA GLN A 12 -26.57 -15.15 6.27
C GLN A 12 -26.36 -16.45 5.46
N PRO A 13 -25.43 -17.37 5.83
CA PRO A 13 -25.23 -18.62 5.11
C PRO A 13 -26.47 -19.53 5.10
N GLU A 14 -27.23 -19.58 6.20
CA GLU A 14 -28.45 -20.43 6.27
C GLU A 14 -29.49 -19.99 5.24
N GLN A 15 -29.64 -18.69 5.01
CA GLN A 15 -30.58 -18.14 4.03
C GLN A 15 -30.09 -18.30 2.58
N ALA A 16 -28.78 -18.25 2.37
CA ALA A 16 -28.14 -18.37 1.05
C ALA A 16 -27.94 -19.83 0.60
N LEU A 17 -27.97 -20.80 1.52
CA LEU A 17 -27.61 -22.20 1.28
C LEU A 17 -28.32 -22.86 0.08
N PRO A 18 -29.63 -22.68 -0.15
CA PRO A 18 -30.29 -23.29 -1.31
C PRO A 18 -29.69 -22.77 -2.65
N LEU A 19 -29.40 -21.48 -2.72
CA LEU A 19 -28.85 -20.85 -3.90
C LEU A 19 -27.37 -21.23 -4.10
N GLU A 20 -26.64 -21.39 -3.01
CA GLU A 20 -25.23 -21.80 -3.02
C GLU A 20 -25.07 -23.23 -3.53
N ILE A 21 -25.98 -24.14 -3.13
CA ILE A 21 -26.03 -25.51 -3.63
C ILE A 21 -26.32 -25.51 -5.14
N GLU A 22 -27.29 -24.72 -5.59
CA GLU A 22 -27.64 -24.64 -7.02
C GLU A 22 -26.49 -24.13 -7.86
N ARG A 23 -25.75 -23.12 -7.38
CA ARG A 23 -24.66 -22.48 -8.10
C ARG A 23 -23.30 -23.13 -7.91
N GLY A 24 -23.17 -24.05 -6.95
CA GLY A 24 -21.91 -24.71 -6.62
C GLY A 24 -20.82 -23.77 -6.06
N MET A 25 -21.22 -22.63 -5.49
CA MET A 25 -20.29 -21.66 -4.93
C MET A 25 -20.88 -20.91 -3.73
N CYS A 26 -20.03 -20.54 -2.77
CA CYS A 26 -20.44 -19.70 -1.65
C CYS A 26 -20.81 -18.28 -2.13
N MET A 27 -22.00 -17.83 -1.74
CA MET A 27 -22.57 -16.53 -2.12
C MET A 27 -22.41 -15.48 -1.02
N VAL A 28 -22.14 -15.93 0.21
CA VAL A 28 -22.07 -15.09 1.40
C VAL A 28 -20.74 -15.35 2.11
N GLY A 29 -20.15 -14.29 2.69
CA GLY A 29 -18.93 -14.38 3.49
C GLY A 29 -17.95 -13.24 3.19
N PRO A 30 -16.88 -13.10 4.00
CA PRO A 30 -15.91 -12.01 3.87
C PRO A 30 -15.26 -11.90 2.50
N HIS A 31 -15.17 -13.00 1.76
CA HIS A 31 -14.65 -13.04 0.38
C HIS A 31 -15.60 -12.44 -0.66
N ARG A 32 -16.84 -12.14 -0.29
CA ARG A 32 -17.85 -11.46 -1.12
C ARG A 32 -18.15 -10.05 -0.68
N ASP A 33 -17.69 -9.69 0.52
CA ASP A 33 -17.88 -8.34 1.04
C ASP A 33 -16.99 -7.36 0.26
N ASP A 34 -17.46 -6.15 0.10
CA ASP A 34 -16.71 -5.04 -0.49
C ASP A 34 -16.59 -3.92 0.55
N MET A 35 -15.54 -3.14 0.43
CA MET A 35 -15.28 -2.01 1.31
C MET A 35 -15.39 -0.72 0.51
N GLU A 36 -16.37 0.11 0.83
CA GLU A 36 -16.48 1.42 0.24
C GLU A 36 -15.59 2.42 0.98
N LEU A 37 -14.69 3.04 0.25
CA LEU A 37 -13.76 4.05 0.74
C LEU A 37 -14.23 5.44 0.30
N LEU A 38 -14.42 6.33 1.27
CA LEU A 38 -14.93 7.68 1.02
C LEU A 38 -13.83 8.71 1.25
N ILE A 39 -13.76 9.72 0.37
CA ILE A 39 -12.99 10.95 0.54
C ILE A 39 -14.00 12.08 0.61
N ASP A 40 -14.04 12.80 1.72
CA ASP A 40 -15.01 13.90 1.96
C ASP A 40 -16.45 13.47 1.68
N GLY A 41 -16.83 12.24 2.10
CA GLY A 41 -18.17 11.68 1.94
C GLY A 41 -18.52 11.21 0.53
N ARG A 42 -17.56 11.20 -0.42
CA ARG A 42 -17.77 10.73 -1.79
C ARG A 42 -16.95 9.47 -2.05
N SER A 43 -17.50 8.51 -2.79
CA SER A 43 -16.80 7.28 -3.17
C SER A 43 -15.48 7.59 -3.86
N ALA A 44 -14.38 7.14 -3.26
CA ALA A 44 -13.05 7.29 -3.84
C ALA A 44 -12.92 6.55 -5.18
N ARG A 45 -13.61 5.44 -5.32
CA ARG A 45 -13.63 4.62 -6.54
C ARG A 45 -14.29 5.33 -7.71
N LEU A 46 -15.42 6.03 -7.47
CA LEU A 46 -16.22 6.66 -8.52
C LEU A 46 -15.80 8.10 -8.83
N PHE A 47 -15.39 8.85 -7.80
CA PHE A 47 -15.17 10.29 -7.89
C PHE A 47 -13.74 10.71 -7.56
N GLY A 48 -12.92 9.81 -7.03
CA GLY A 48 -11.53 10.12 -6.71
C GLY A 48 -10.68 10.27 -7.97
N SER A 49 -9.76 11.25 -7.98
CA SER A 49 -8.70 11.30 -8.97
C SER A 49 -7.77 10.08 -8.82
N GLN A 50 -7.04 9.71 -9.87
CA GLN A 50 -6.08 8.60 -9.80
C GLN A 50 -5.10 8.73 -8.64
N GLY A 51 -4.57 9.95 -8.41
CA GLY A 51 -3.67 10.22 -7.27
C GLY A 51 -4.35 10.04 -5.91
N GLN A 52 -5.64 10.38 -5.79
CA GLN A 52 -6.42 10.14 -4.57
C GLN A 52 -6.68 8.65 -4.35
N GLN A 53 -7.11 7.91 -5.37
CA GLN A 53 -7.34 6.47 -5.29
C GLN A 53 -6.06 5.73 -4.86
N ARG A 54 -4.91 6.07 -5.45
CA ARG A 54 -3.60 5.51 -5.08
C ARG A 54 -3.20 5.86 -3.65
N SER A 55 -3.46 7.10 -3.22
CA SER A 55 -3.18 7.50 -1.84
C SER A 55 -4.02 6.70 -0.84
N VAL A 56 -5.28 6.42 -1.16
CA VAL A 56 -6.17 5.59 -0.33
C VAL A 56 -5.64 4.16 -0.23
N VAL A 57 -5.30 3.52 -1.35
CA VAL A 57 -4.73 2.16 -1.37
C VAL A 57 -3.43 2.10 -0.55
N LEU A 58 -2.56 3.09 -0.72
CA LEU A 58 -1.30 3.16 0.01
C LEU A 58 -1.52 3.35 1.52
N SER A 59 -2.47 4.19 1.91
CA SER A 59 -2.83 4.37 3.32
C SER A 59 -3.36 3.10 3.95
N LEU A 60 -4.17 2.32 3.23
CA LEU A 60 -4.64 1.00 3.67
C LEU A 60 -3.47 0.03 3.87
N LYS A 61 -2.53 -0.01 2.92
CA LYS A 61 -1.35 -0.88 3.02
C LYS A 61 -0.43 -0.50 4.19
N LEU A 62 -0.26 0.79 4.46
CA LEU A 62 0.48 1.24 5.63
C LEU A 62 -0.23 0.89 6.95
N GLY A 63 -1.56 1.03 7.00
CA GLY A 63 -2.37 0.58 8.14
C GLY A 63 -2.33 -0.94 8.34
N GLU A 64 -2.33 -1.73 7.26
CA GLU A 64 -2.15 -3.18 7.31
C GLU A 64 -0.78 -3.55 7.90
N CYS A 65 0.30 -2.87 7.49
CA CYS A 65 1.63 -3.07 8.07
C CYS A 65 1.66 -2.80 9.57
N GLU A 66 0.97 -1.75 10.01
CA GLU A 66 0.89 -1.41 11.44
C GLU A 66 0.10 -2.47 12.23
N LEU A 67 -1.01 -2.96 11.67
CA LEU A 67 -1.80 -4.03 12.28
C LEU A 67 -1.00 -5.33 12.39
N VAL A 68 -0.25 -5.71 11.36
CA VAL A 68 0.63 -6.89 11.36
C VAL A 68 1.69 -6.75 12.45
N GLU A 69 2.35 -5.60 12.54
CA GLU A 69 3.37 -5.32 13.55
C GLU A 69 2.80 -5.44 14.97
N GLN A 70 1.60 -4.91 15.22
CA GLN A 70 0.92 -5.03 16.51
C GLN A 70 0.50 -6.46 16.85
N THR A 71 0.13 -7.26 15.83
CA THR A 71 -0.40 -8.61 16.03
C THR A 71 0.70 -9.65 16.16
N VAL A 72 1.75 -9.53 15.34
CA VAL A 72 2.84 -10.51 15.23
C VAL A 72 4.02 -10.12 16.12
N GLY A 73 4.16 -8.82 16.46
CA GLY A 73 5.28 -8.30 17.25
C GLY A 73 6.55 -8.08 16.42
N GLU A 74 6.49 -8.24 15.10
CA GLU A 74 7.59 -8.03 14.17
C GLU A 74 7.19 -7.06 13.07
N SER A 75 8.11 -6.18 12.69
CA SER A 75 7.89 -5.22 11.61
C SER A 75 7.90 -5.92 10.25
N PRO A 76 6.84 -5.81 9.44
CA PRO A 76 6.81 -6.40 8.11
C PRO A 76 7.75 -5.67 7.15
N ILE A 77 8.23 -6.40 6.11
CA ILE A 77 8.96 -5.79 4.99
C ILE A 77 7.95 -5.19 4.03
N LEU A 78 8.10 -3.90 3.73
CA LEU A 78 7.22 -3.18 2.80
C LEU A 78 7.80 -3.21 1.39
N LEU A 79 7.02 -3.73 0.44
CA LEU A 79 7.38 -3.78 -0.98
C LEU A 79 6.53 -2.77 -1.76
N LEU A 80 7.18 -1.78 -2.39
CA LEU A 80 6.52 -0.73 -3.18
C LEU A 80 7.01 -0.81 -4.63
N ASP A 81 6.15 -1.34 -5.50
CA ASP A 81 6.46 -1.49 -6.92
C ASP A 81 5.94 -0.31 -7.72
N ASP A 82 6.86 0.52 -8.22
CA ASP A 82 6.66 1.75 -9.02
C ASP A 82 5.65 2.78 -8.43
N VAL A 83 5.33 2.66 -7.13
CA VAL A 83 4.33 3.52 -6.48
C VAL A 83 4.76 4.97 -6.42
N MET A 84 6.07 5.22 -6.26
CA MET A 84 6.61 6.55 -6.01
C MET A 84 6.59 7.45 -7.26
N SER A 85 6.65 6.88 -8.46
CA SER A 85 6.64 7.62 -9.73
C SER A 85 5.31 8.33 -9.98
N GLU A 86 4.24 7.81 -9.40
CA GLU A 86 2.87 8.24 -9.61
C GLU A 86 2.35 9.23 -8.56
N LEU A 87 3.17 9.51 -7.55
CA LEU A 87 2.85 10.43 -6.46
C LEU A 87 3.53 11.78 -6.67
N ASP A 88 2.84 12.86 -6.32
CA ASP A 88 3.45 14.18 -6.19
C ASP A 88 4.47 14.24 -5.04
N ARG A 89 5.29 15.28 -5.02
CA ARG A 89 6.38 15.40 -4.04
C ARG A 89 5.92 15.40 -2.60
N ALA A 90 4.79 16.02 -2.30
CA ALA A 90 4.26 16.09 -0.95
C ALA A 90 3.82 14.69 -0.46
N ARG A 91 3.11 13.94 -1.31
CA ARG A 91 2.71 12.57 -1.02
C ARG A 91 3.91 11.62 -0.91
N GLN A 92 4.90 11.75 -1.80
CA GLN A 92 6.14 10.97 -1.69
C GLN A 92 6.84 11.20 -0.35
N GLN A 93 6.88 12.46 0.12
CA GLN A 93 7.49 12.79 1.41
C GLN A 93 6.70 12.19 2.58
N TYR A 94 5.38 12.30 2.55
CA TYR A 94 4.50 11.70 3.54
C TYR A 94 4.70 10.18 3.64
N VAL A 95 4.68 9.49 2.50
CA VAL A 95 4.91 8.04 2.45
C VAL A 95 6.26 7.66 3.04
N ARG A 96 7.32 8.40 2.68
CA ARG A 96 8.66 8.16 3.25
C ARG A 96 8.70 8.37 4.75
N SER A 97 8.00 9.37 5.27
CA SER A 97 7.92 9.61 6.72
C SER A 97 7.15 8.51 7.48
N SER A 98 6.24 7.81 6.78
CA SER A 98 5.44 6.73 7.35
C SER A 98 6.15 5.37 7.40
N PHE A 99 7.36 5.26 6.82
CA PHE A 99 8.10 3.99 6.86
C PHE A 99 8.61 3.62 8.26
N GLY A 100 8.87 4.60 9.11
CA GLY A 100 9.44 4.37 10.42
C GLY A 100 10.79 3.64 10.33
N ASN A 101 10.96 2.59 11.12
CA ASN A 101 12.15 1.73 11.12
C ASN A 101 11.99 0.47 10.25
N ARG A 102 10.94 0.38 9.43
CA ARG A 102 10.67 -0.78 8.60
C ARG A 102 11.67 -0.90 7.45
N GLN A 103 11.99 -2.13 7.09
CA GLN A 103 12.71 -2.39 5.85
C GLN A 103 11.76 -2.16 4.67
N VAL A 104 12.18 -1.31 3.72
CA VAL A 104 11.38 -0.96 2.55
C VAL A 104 12.17 -1.22 1.29
N LEU A 105 11.58 -1.96 0.35
CA LEU A 105 12.10 -2.16 -0.99
C LEU A 105 11.21 -1.38 -1.97
N ILE A 106 11.83 -0.52 -2.77
CA ILE A 106 11.09 0.34 -3.72
C ILE A 106 11.67 0.11 -5.11
N THR A 107 10.82 -0.20 -6.07
CA THR A 107 11.19 -0.16 -7.49
C THR A 107 10.75 1.16 -8.11
N SER A 108 11.46 1.62 -9.14
CA SER A 108 11.11 2.83 -9.88
C SER A 108 11.74 2.81 -11.27
N CYS A 109 11.00 3.23 -12.29
CA CYS A 109 11.49 3.33 -13.68
C CYS A 109 12.35 4.58 -13.93
N GLY A 110 12.48 5.51 -12.98
CA GLY A 110 13.22 6.75 -13.11
C GLY A 110 14.35 6.89 -12.08
N ARG A 111 15.17 7.95 -12.25
CA ARG A 111 16.13 8.34 -11.21
C ARG A 111 15.38 8.87 -9.99
N ALA A 112 14.96 7.99 -9.12
CA ALA A 112 14.40 8.38 -7.83
C ALA A 112 15.52 8.99 -6.98
N ARG A 113 15.26 10.14 -6.35
CA ARG A 113 16.16 10.69 -5.34
C ARG A 113 15.97 9.88 -4.05
N PHE A 114 16.85 8.94 -3.82
CA PHE A 114 16.85 8.15 -2.60
C PHE A 114 17.51 8.92 -1.44
N SER A 115 17.11 8.58 -0.21
CA SER A 115 17.81 9.06 0.99
C SER A 115 19.28 8.61 0.95
N LYS A 116 20.20 9.43 1.47
CA LYS A 116 21.62 9.06 1.64
C LYS A 116 21.83 7.76 2.42
N LYS A 117 20.83 7.32 3.18
CA LYS A 117 20.83 6.07 3.96
C LYS A 117 20.33 4.86 3.18
N ALA A 118 19.79 5.04 1.98
CA ALA A 118 19.24 3.95 1.19
C ALA A 118 20.31 3.34 0.28
N ALA A 119 20.33 2.00 0.20
CA ALA A 119 21.09 1.31 -0.83
C ALA A 119 20.28 1.38 -2.14
N ALA A 120 20.90 1.82 -3.22
CA ALA A 120 20.30 1.89 -4.53
C ALA A 120 20.96 0.89 -5.49
N PHE A 121 20.15 0.27 -6.34
CA PHE A 121 20.60 -0.71 -7.31
C PHE A 121 20.01 -0.37 -8.67
N LEU A 122 20.81 -0.51 -9.72
CA LEU A 122 20.36 -0.46 -11.10
C LEU A 122 20.15 -1.88 -11.61
N VAL A 123 18.98 -2.15 -12.17
CA VAL A 123 18.68 -3.41 -12.84
C VAL A 123 18.59 -3.12 -14.34
N SER A 124 19.49 -3.72 -15.12
CA SER A 124 19.53 -3.53 -16.56
C SER A 124 20.09 -4.79 -17.25
N GLY A 125 19.44 -5.25 -18.32
CA GLY A 125 19.89 -6.40 -19.10
C GLY A 125 20.10 -7.67 -18.28
N GLY A 126 19.28 -7.93 -17.25
CA GLY A 126 19.40 -9.07 -16.33
C GLY A 126 20.52 -8.94 -15.30
N THR A 127 21.19 -7.79 -15.22
CA THR A 127 22.30 -7.53 -14.28
C THR A 127 21.86 -6.53 -13.21
N VAL A 128 22.31 -6.77 -11.98
CA VAL A 128 22.07 -5.88 -10.83
C VAL A 128 23.38 -5.23 -10.42
N THR A 129 23.42 -3.91 -10.49
CA THR A 129 24.63 -3.13 -10.13
C THR A 129 24.30 -2.18 -8.99
N ARG A 130 25.09 -2.19 -7.93
CA ARG A 130 24.93 -1.25 -6.82
C ARG A 130 25.36 0.15 -7.26
N LEU A 131 24.48 1.14 -7.04
CA LEU A 131 24.82 2.54 -7.30
C LEU A 131 25.50 3.14 -6.08
N GLU A 132 26.55 3.92 -6.33
CA GLU A 132 27.15 4.75 -5.27
C GLU A 132 26.19 5.90 -4.91
N ALA A 133 26.14 6.25 -3.63
CA ALA A 133 25.39 7.42 -3.18
C ALA A 133 25.92 8.67 -3.90
N PRO A 134 25.06 9.59 -4.35
CA PRO A 134 25.50 10.83 -4.97
C PRO A 134 26.47 11.55 -4.02
N LYS A 135 27.69 11.81 -4.48
CA LYS A 135 28.60 12.71 -3.78
C LYS A 135 27.93 14.07 -3.67
N GLU A 136 28.01 14.69 -2.51
CA GLU A 136 27.45 16.03 -2.30
C GLU A 136 27.91 16.95 -3.42
N ASP A 137 26.97 17.53 -4.16
CA ASP A 137 27.23 18.73 -4.93
C ASP A 137 27.75 19.79 -3.91
N ARG A 138 29.03 20.05 -3.95
CA ARG A 138 29.57 21.22 -3.23
C ARG A 138 28.76 22.44 -3.70
N PRO A 139 28.27 23.30 -2.80
CA PRO A 139 27.64 24.52 -3.22
C PRO A 139 28.63 25.23 -4.14
N CYS A 140 28.21 25.56 -5.36
CA CYS A 140 28.94 26.48 -6.21
C CYS A 140 29.04 27.80 -5.46
N THR A 141 30.15 28.01 -4.77
CA THR A 141 30.58 29.34 -4.33
C THR A 141 30.95 30.07 -5.60
N GLY A 142 29.93 30.70 -6.22
CA GLY A 142 30.14 31.66 -7.27
C GLY A 142 30.81 32.90 -6.68
N ALA A 143 31.95 33.25 -7.26
CA ALA A 143 32.57 34.54 -7.14
C ALA A 143 31.72 35.62 -7.85
#